data_cb440d10196e6b29762d357801246596
#
_entry.id   cb440d10196e6b29762d357801246596
#
_cell.length_a   1.000
_cell.length_b   1.000
_cell.length_c   1.000
_cell.angle_alpha   90.00
_cell.angle_beta   90.00
_cell.angle_gamma   90.00
#
_symmetry.space_group_name_H-M   'P 1'
#
loop_
_entity.id
_entity.type
_entity.pdbx_description
1 polymer ?
#
loop_
_entity_poly.entity_id
_entity_poly.type
_entity_poly.pdbx_seq_one_letter_code
_entity_poly.pdbx_strand_id
1 'polypeptide(L)'
;MDYLIYRLSALDFTPNLGLLPPAEQAEAARRGNRYAIIRQLLRQELARRTGLSPAEMAFTYSPHGKPEFPPQPFNISHSGDCLCLAFHHRSIGVDVERMRPRRFHQLAGRFMCPEQLEGFLTRGCPELEFYTCWCAAEALVKHAGDTIWNAPRYPFRYNRGHIECLYDLAPCVKTFSPMPGYVGAVAYTI
;
A
#
# COMPACT_ATOMS: atom_id res chain seq x y z
N MET A 1 -4.74 -9.90 10.36
CA MET A 1 -3.98 -9.02 9.44
C MET A 1 -2.51 -9.20 9.71
N ASP A 2 -1.73 -9.45 8.68
CA ASP A 2 -0.28 -9.49 8.73
C ASP A 2 0.31 -8.80 7.48
N TYR A 3 1.57 -8.39 7.57
CA TYR A 3 2.30 -7.82 6.44
C TYR A 3 3.78 -8.17 6.52
N LEU A 4 4.40 -8.20 5.34
CA LEU A 4 5.82 -8.49 5.14
C LEU A 4 6.49 -7.27 4.53
N ILE A 5 7.67 -6.94 5.05
CA ILE A 5 8.51 -5.85 4.57
C ILE A 5 9.77 -6.43 3.94
N TYR A 6 10.07 -6.01 2.73
CA TYR A 6 11.28 -6.34 2.02
C TYR A 6 12.10 -5.08 1.71
N ARG A 7 13.40 -5.16 1.95
CA ARG A 7 14.37 -4.21 1.41
C ARG A 7 14.83 -4.75 0.06
N LEU A 8 14.41 -4.13 -1.04
CA LEU A 8 14.64 -4.65 -2.38
C LEU A 8 16.13 -4.70 -2.74
N SER A 9 16.95 -3.74 -2.28
CA SER A 9 18.40 -3.72 -2.49
C SER A 9 19.17 -4.82 -1.74
N ALA A 10 18.54 -5.42 -0.72
CA ALA A 10 19.13 -6.53 0.03
C ALA A 10 18.78 -7.89 -0.56
N LEU A 11 17.97 -7.93 -1.62
CA LEU A 11 17.60 -9.15 -2.32
C LEU A 11 18.66 -9.47 -3.39
N ASP A 12 19.48 -10.46 -3.10
CA ASP A 12 20.55 -10.92 -4.00
C ASP A 12 20.06 -12.16 -4.78
N PHE A 13 19.12 -11.95 -5.70
CA PHE A 13 18.71 -13.01 -6.63
C PHE A 13 18.20 -12.46 -7.96
N THR A 14 18.41 -13.23 -9.02
CA THR A 14 17.76 -13.00 -10.31
C THR A 14 16.34 -13.57 -10.26
N PRO A 15 15.31 -12.81 -10.68
CA PRO A 15 13.94 -13.31 -10.64
C PRO A 15 13.76 -14.54 -11.54
N ASN A 16 13.11 -15.56 -10.98
CA ASN A 16 12.71 -16.74 -11.73
C ASN A 16 11.39 -16.48 -12.45
N LEU A 17 11.46 -16.16 -13.74
CA LEU A 17 10.27 -15.86 -14.54
C LEU A 17 9.32 -17.05 -14.70
N GLY A 18 9.78 -18.29 -14.51
CA GLY A 18 8.91 -19.49 -14.51
C GLY A 18 7.86 -19.51 -13.40
N LEU A 19 8.01 -18.67 -12.38
CA LEU A 19 7.01 -18.48 -11.32
C LEU A 19 5.92 -17.46 -11.70
N LEU A 20 6.05 -16.81 -12.85
CA LEU A 20 5.10 -15.82 -13.36
C LEU A 20 4.31 -16.39 -14.55
N PRO A 21 3.01 -16.10 -14.68
CA PRO A 21 2.27 -16.45 -15.87
C PRO A 21 2.77 -15.65 -17.09
N PRO A 22 2.50 -16.12 -18.33
CA PRO A 22 3.03 -15.47 -19.55
C PRO A 22 2.76 -13.97 -19.65
N ALA A 23 1.58 -13.51 -19.24
CA ALA A 23 1.24 -12.08 -19.24
C ALA A 23 2.15 -11.25 -18.32
N GLU A 24 2.50 -11.76 -17.13
CA GLU A 24 3.42 -11.09 -16.22
C GLU A 24 4.88 -11.20 -16.66
N GLN A 25 5.26 -12.27 -17.35
CA GLN A 25 6.58 -12.38 -17.98
C GLN A 25 6.77 -11.31 -19.05
N ALA A 26 5.76 -11.12 -19.93
CA ALA A 26 5.76 -10.06 -20.93
C ALA A 26 5.85 -8.66 -20.29
N GLU A 27 5.11 -8.43 -19.22
CA GLU A 27 5.16 -7.18 -18.49
C GLU A 27 6.50 -6.98 -17.77
N ALA A 28 7.13 -8.04 -17.26
CA ALA A 28 8.47 -8.00 -16.68
C ALA A 28 9.53 -7.63 -17.71
N ALA A 29 9.44 -8.14 -18.94
CA ALA A 29 10.32 -7.77 -20.03
C ALA A 29 10.23 -6.27 -20.36
N ARG A 30 9.04 -5.67 -20.24
CA ARG A 30 8.79 -4.25 -20.47
C ARG A 30 9.21 -3.36 -19.30
N ARG A 31 8.95 -3.79 -18.04
CA ARG A 31 9.12 -2.99 -16.82
C ARG A 31 10.42 -3.28 -16.06
N GLY A 32 11.11 -4.35 -16.42
CA GLY A 32 12.40 -4.73 -15.85
C GLY A 32 12.33 -5.56 -14.57
N ASN A 33 13.49 -5.93 -14.07
CA ASN A 33 13.69 -6.88 -12.97
C ASN A 33 12.93 -6.51 -11.68
N ARG A 34 12.83 -5.23 -11.36
CA ARG A 34 12.12 -4.80 -10.15
C ARG A 34 10.66 -5.28 -10.15
N TYR A 35 9.97 -5.13 -11.28
CA TYR A 35 8.61 -5.63 -11.42
C TYR A 35 8.56 -7.16 -11.23
N ALA A 36 9.46 -7.89 -11.91
CA ALA A 36 9.55 -9.34 -11.80
C ALA A 36 9.77 -9.81 -10.35
N ILE A 37 10.69 -9.18 -9.63
CA ILE A 37 10.98 -9.49 -8.21
C ILE A 37 9.73 -9.29 -7.35
N ILE A 38 9.05 -8.16 -7.47
CA ILE A 38 7.84 -7.86 -6.68
C ILE A 38 6.75 -8.90 -6.97
N ARG A 39 6.52 -9.24 -8.25
CA ARG A 39 5.50 -10.23 -8.64
C ARG A 39 5.86 -11.63 -8.17
N GLN A 40 7.14 -12.01 -8.26
CA GLN A 40 7.61 -13.30 -7.74
C GLN A 40 7.41 -13.41 -6.23
N LEU A 41 7.86 -12.42 -5.46
CA LEU A 41 7.69 -12.42 -4.00
C LEU A 41 6.22 -12.53 -3.59
N LEU A 42 5.34 -11.76 -4.24
CA LEU A 42 3.91 -11.86 -4.01
C LEU A 42 3.38 -13.26 -4.26
N ARG A 43 3.69 -13.84 -5.42
CA ARG A 43 3.21 -15.17 -5.81
C ARG A 43 3.75 -16.28 -4.92
N GLN A 44 5.01 -16.21 -4.52
CA GLN A 44 5.61 -17.15 -3.57
C GLN A 44 4.91 -17.07 -2.21
N GLU A 45 4.61 -15.87 -1.72
CA GLU A 45 3.93 -15.70 -0.44
C GLU A 45 2.46 -16.17 -0.52
N LEU A 46 1.76 -15.89 -1.62
CA LEU A 46 0.42 -16.42 -1.86
C LEU A 46 0.42 -17.95 -1.96
N ALA A 47 1.41 -18.55 -2.64
CA ALA A 47 1.58 -19.99 -2.73
C ALA A 47 1.76 -20.64 -1.35
N ARG A 48 2.60 -20.03 -0.49
CA ARG A 48 2.81 -20.48 0.88
C ARG A 48 1.53 -20.47 1.71
N ARG A 49 0.63 -19.49 1.45
CA ARG A 49 -0.63 -19.30 2.19
C ARG A 49 -1.76 -20.18 1.68
N THR A 50 -1.78 -20.49 0.39
CA THR A 50 -2.92 -21.16 -0.27
C THR A 50 -2.60 -22.57 -0.75
N GLY A 51 -1.32 -22.95 -0.85
CA GLY A 51 -0.88 -24.23 -1.43
C GLY A 51 -0.97 -24.27 -2.96
N LEU A 52 -1.34 -23.18 -3.63
CA LEU A 52 -1.48 -23.12 -5.09
C LEU A 52 -0.14 -22.84 -5.77
N SER A 53 0.01 -23.33 -7.01
CA SER A 53 1.19 -23.05 -7.83
C SER A 53 1.31 -21.54 -8.16
N PRO A 54 2.47 -20.92 -7.97
CA PRO A 54 2.65 -19.49 -8.24
C PRO A 54 2.25 -19.06 -9.66
N ALA A 55 2.63 -19.83 -10.68
CA ALA A 55 2.35 -19.50 -12.09
C ALA A 55 0.88 -19.69 -12.49
N GLU A 56 0.14 -20.54 -11.78
CA GLU A 56 -1.25 -20.89 -12.10
C GLU A 56 -2.27 -19.96 -11.42
N MET A 57 -1.83 -19.10 -10.48
CA MET A 57 -2.73 -18.16 -9.83
C MET A 57 -3.27 -17.14 -10.83
N ALA A 58 -4.59 -17.07 -10.99
CA ALA A 58 -5.26 -16.05 -11.79
C ALA A 58 -5.67 -14.88 -10.90
N PHE A 59 -5.17 -13.69 -11.20
CA PHE A 59 -5.60 -12.46 -10.53
C PHE A 59 -6.72 -11.80 -11.34
N THR A 60 -7.73 -11.33 -10.65
CA THR A 60 -8.69 -10.35 -11.18
C THR A 60 -8.22 -8.94 -10.84
N TYR A 61 -8.86 -7.94 -11.44
CA TYR A 61 -8.50 -6.55 -11.21
C TYR A 61 -9.75 -5.73 -10.94
N SER A 62 -9.71 -4.89 -9.92
CA SER A 62 -10.76 -3.91 -9.68
C SER A 62 -10.84 -2.91 -10.85
N PRO A 63 -11.92 -2.10 -10.95
CA PRO A 63 -12.05 -1.05 -11.96
C PRO A 63 -10.87 -0.06 -11.97
N HIS A 64 -10.19 0.10 -10.85
CA HIS A 64 -9.03 0.98 -10.69
C HIS A 64 -7.68 0.24 -10.75
N GLY A 65 -7.67 -1.02 -11.22
CA GLY A 65 -6.46 -1.78 -11.46
C GLY A 65 -5.81 -2.41 -10.22
N LYS A 66 -6.48 -2.44 -9.07
CA LYS A 66 -6.01 -3.19 -7.90
C LYS A 66 -6.07 -4.68 -8.21
N PRO A 67 -4.96 -5.44 -8.12
CA PRO A 67 -5.00 -6.88 -8.29
C PRO A 67 -5.70 -7.53 -7.09
N GLU A 68 -6.53 -8.52 -7.38
CA GLU A 68 -7.32 -9.25 -6.40
C GLU A 68 -7.13 -10.75 -6.58
N PHE A 69 -7.12 -11.48 -5.47
CA PHE A 69 -7.03 -12.92 -5.42
C PHE A 69 -7.95 -13.44 -4.31
N PRO A 70 -9.19 -13.84 -4.63
CA PRO A 70 -10.20 -14.21 -3.63
C PRO A 70 -9.77 -15.27 -2.61
N PRO A 71 -8.96 -16.31 -2.97
CA PRO A 71 -8.50 -17.29 -1.98
C PRO A 71 -7.65 -16.67 -0.85
N GLN A 72 -6.98 -15.54 -1.11
CA GLN A 72 -6.19 -14.81 -0.13
C GLN A 72 -6.17 -13.32 -0.49
N PRO A 73 -7.08 -12.50 0.07
CA PRO A 73 -7.04 -11.06 -0.13
C PRO A 73 -5.71 -10.46 0.30
N PHE A 74 -5.17 -9.60 -0.54
CA PHE A 74 -3.88 -8.95 -0.34
C PHE A 74 -3.86 -7.52 -0.88
N ASN A 75 -2.83 -6.78 -0.52
CA ASN A 75 -2.49 -5.52 -1.16
C ASN A 75 -0.98 -5.32 -1.17
N ILE A 76 -0.50 -4.49 -2.10
CA ILE A 76 0.92 -4.22 -2.34
C ILE A 76 1.15 -2.72 -2.32
N SER A 77 2.23 -2.29 -1.66
CA SER A 77 2.79 -0.97 -1.87
C SER A 77 4.31 -1.02 -1.90
N HIS A 78 4.92 -0.14 -2.68
CA HIS A 78 6.37 0.01 -2.70
C HIS A 78 6.77 1.45 -2.98
N SER A 79 7.78 1.93 -2.26
CA SER A 79 8.38 3.25 -2.46
C SER A 79 9.88 3.16 -2.24
N GLY A 80 10.68 3.75 -3.14
CA GLY A 80 12.15 3.63 -3.04
C GLY A 80 12.60 2.17 -2.92
N ASP A 81 13.27 1.82 -1.84
CA ASP A 81 13.81 0.47 -1.58
C ASP A 81 12.88 -0.42 -0.74
N CYS A 82 11.74 0.09 -0.33
CA CYS A 82 10.77 -0.63 0.49
C CYS A 82 9.67 -1.26 -0.38
N LEU A 83 9.40 -2.55 -0.16
CA LEU A 83 8.21 -3.27 -0.60
C LEU A 83 7.43 -3.74 0.63
N CYS A 84 6.12 -3.51 0.64
CA CYS A 84 5.21 -4.06 1.62
C CYS A 84 4.15 -4.92 0.93
N LEU A 85 4.02 -6.17 1.38
CA LEU A 85 2.94 -7.09 1.02
C LEU A 85 2.04 -7.27 2.24
N ALA A 86 0.76 -6.95 2.14
CA ALA A 86 -0.20 -7.07 3.24
C ALA A 86 -1.29 -8.09 2.91
N PHE A 87 -1.70 -8.89 3.90
CA PHE A 87 -2.64 -10.00 3.76
C PHE A 87 -3.70 -9.97 4.85
N HIS A 88 -4.93 -10.30 4.48
CA HIS A 88 -6.03 -10.43 5.43
C HIS A 88 -7.04 -11.45 4.89
N HIS A 89 -8.00 -11.88 5.72
CA HIS A 89 -9.12 -12.74 5.28
C HIS A 89 -10.27 -11.95 4.65
N ARG A 90 -10.26 -10.63 4.80
CA ARG A 90 -11.20 -9.67 4.19
C ARG A 90 -10.41 -8.61 3.41
N SER A 91 -11.07 -7.54 2.98
CA SER A 91 -10.41 -6.43 2.29
C SER A 91 -9.26 -5.84 3.10
N ILE A 92 -8.21 -5.47 2.40
CA ILE A 92 -7.02 -4.84 2.96
C ILE A 92 -6.45 -3.82 1.98
N GLY A 93 -5.92 -2.72 2.52
CA GLY A 93 -5.13 -1.74 1.80
C GLY A 93 -3.84 -1.45 2.54
N VAL A 94 -2.75 -1.26 1.86
CA VAL A 94 -1.46 -0.88 2.45
C VAL A 94 -0.79 0.19 1.61
N ASP A 95 -0.14 1.12 2.29
CA ASP A 95 0.76 2.05 1.64
C ASP A 95 2.05 2.22 2.43
N VAL A 96 3.16 2.43 1.69
CA VAL A 96 4.48 2.76 2.24
C VAL A 96 5.11 3.84 1.40
N GLU A 97 5.71 4.85 2.08
CA GLU A 97 6.37 5.95 1.40
C GLU A 97 7.74 6.24 1.99
N ARG A 98 8.70 6.48 1.10
CA ARG A 98 9.98 7.07 1.47
C ARG A 98 9.78 8.56 1.71
N MET A 99 10.09 9.03 2.91
CA MET A 99 10.05 10.45 3.23
C MET A 99 11.09 11.23 2.42
N ARG A 100 10.65 12.34 1.81
CA ARG A 100 11.49 13.28 1.04
C ARG A 100 10.88 14.66 1.13
N PRO A 101 11.65 15.74 1.19
CA PRO A 101 11.12 17.10 1.14
C PRO A 101 10.23 17.30 -0.09
N ARG A 102 9.03 17.82 0.12
CA ARG A 102 8.04 18.15 -0.92
C ARG A 102 7.32 19.44 -0.58
N ARG A 103 6.53 19.94 -1.49
CA ARG A 103 5.61 21.07 -1.24
C ARG A 103 4.35 20.55 -0.52
N PHE A 104 4.48 20.20 0.75
CA PHE A 104 3.45 19.52 1.52
C PHE A 104 2.13 20.26 1.54
N HIS A 105 2.13 21.58 1.70
CA HIS A 105 0.94 22.43 1.72
C HIS A 105 0.10 22.30 0.43
N GLN A 106 0.73 22.16 -0.74
CA GLN A 106 0.03 21.99 -2.02
C GLN A 106 -0.55 20.60 -2.21
N LEU A 107 0.14 19.59 -1.69
CA LEU A 107 -0.29 18.20 -1.83
C LEU A 107 -1.36 17.83 -0.80
N ALA A 108 -1.26 18.33 0.42
CA ALA A 108 -2.19 18.06 1.51
C ALA A 108 -3.63 18.43 1.16
N GLY A 109 -3.85 19.56 0.49
CA GLY A 109 -5.18 20.00 0.06
C GLY A 109 -5.87 19.10 -0.97
N ARG A 110 -5.17 18.08 -1.49
CA ARG A 110 -5.76 17.12 -2.45
C ARG A 110 -6.45 15.93 -1.78
N PHE A 111 -6.13 15.65 -0.53
CA PHE A 111 -6.63 14.46 0.17
C PHE A 111 -7.08 14.70 1.60
N MET A 112 -6.62 15.77 2.25
CA MET A 112 -7.09 16.14 3.58
C MET A 112 -8.44 16.84 3.50
N CYS A 113 -9.33 16.57 4.45
CA CYS A 113 -10.54 17.37 4.63
C CYS A 113 -10.17 18.77 5.19
N PRO A 114 -11.06 19.78 5.08
CA PRO A 114 -10.74 21.17 5.47
C PRO A 114 -10.18 21.29 6.90
N GLU A 115 -10.77 20.63 7.88
CA GLU A 115 -10.36 20.69 9.29
C GLU A 115 -8.96 20.08 9.50
N GLN A 116 -8.66 18.98 8.81
CA GLN A 116 -7.34 18.36 8.86
C GLN A 116 -6.29 19.26 8.22
N LEU A 117 -6.63 19.85 7.07
CA LEU A 117 -5.72 20.72 6.33
C LEU A 117 -5.39 21.98 7.14
N GLU A 118 -6.39 22.63 7.74
CA GLU A 118 -6.17 23.79 8.61
C GLU A 118 -5.23 23.46 9.76
N GLY A 119 -5.50 22.38 10.49
CA GLY A 119 -4.64 21.91 11.58
C GLY A 119 -3.23 21.57 11.13
N PHE A 120 -3.07 20.92 9.99
CA PHE A 120 -1.77 20.60 9.41
C PHE A 120 -0.97 21.85 9.04
N LEU A 121 -1.60 22.83 8.40
CA LEU A 121 -0.98 24.10 8.02
C LEU A 121 -0.57 24.91 9.26
N THR A 122 -1.44 24.99 10.27
CA THR A 122 -1.18 25.69 11.54
C THR A 122 0.04 25.13 12.26
N ARG A 123 0.28 23.82 12.18
CA ARG A 123 1.47 23.16 12.77
C ARG A 123 2.74 23.29 11.92
N GLY A 124 2.72 24.04 10.82
CA GLY A 124 3.88 24.25 9.96
C GLY A 124 4.20 23.07 9.02
N CYS A 125 3.20 22.30 8.64
CA CYS A 125 3.31 21.19 7.68
C CYS A 125 4.39 20.15 8.07
N PRO A 126 4.32 19.48 9.23
CA PRO A 126 5.33 18.52 9.62
C PRO A 126 5.46 17.36 8.64
N GLU A 127 6.69 17.06 8.21
CA GLU A 127 6.95 16.02 7.19
C GLU A 127 6.41 14.65 7.60
N LEU A 128 6.68 14.22 8.81
CA LEU A 128 6.20 12.93 9.32
C LEU A 128 4.67 12.86 9.35
N GLU A 129 4.00 13.94 9.78
CA GLU A 129 2.54 13.99 9.78
C GLU A 129 1.97 13.92 8.36
N PHE A 130 2.56 14.66 7.41
CA PHE A 130 2.16 14.59 6.01
C PHE A 130 2.18 13.15 5.48
N TYR A 131 3.34 12.47 5.63
CA TYR A 131 3.48 11.10 5.12
C TYR A 131 2.62 10.09 5.87
N THR A 132 2.39 10.28 7.16
CA THR A 132 1.47 9.44 7.94
C THR A 132 0.04 9.57 7.43
N CYS A 133 -0.43 10.80 7.22
CA CYS A 133 -1.76 11.06 6.66
C CYS A 133 -1.89 10.60 5.20
N TRP A 134 -0.84 10.80 4.38
CA TRP A 134 -0.82 10.33 3.00
C TRP A 134 -0.92 8.81 2.93
N CYS A 135 -0.08 8.07 3.66
CA CYS A 135 -0.13 6.60 3.70
C CYS A 135 -1.47 6.09 4.24
N ALA A 136 -2.06 6.77 5.24
CA ALA A 136 -3.39 6.42 5.74
C ALA A 136 -4.47 6.60 4.66
N ALA A 137 -4.48 7.73 3.96
CA ALA A 137 -5.42 8.00 2.87
C ALA A 137 -5.29 6.96 1.73
N GLU A 138 -4.06 6.69 1.29
CA GLU A 138 -3.77 5.67 0.27
C GLU A 138 -4.19 4.27 0.72
N ALA A 139 -3.91 3.89 1.97
CA ALA A 139 -4.33 2.59 2.50
C ALA A 139 -5.85 2.47 2.56
N LEU A 140 -6.57 3.53 2.93
CA LEU A 140 -8.04 3.57 2.96
C LEU A 140 -8.64 3.41 1.57
N VAL A 141 -8.17 4.17 0.58
CA VAL A 141 -8.69 4.06 -0.79
C VAL A 141 -8.35 2.71 -1.42
N LYS A 142 -7.16 2.16 -1.15
CA LYS A 142 -6.78 0.81 -1.60
C LYS A 142 -7.61 -0.28 -0.93
N HIS A 143 -7.97 -0.10 0.36
CA HIS A 143 -8.89 -0.99 1.06
C HIS A 143 -10.26 -1.00 0.39
N ALA A 144 -10.78 0.19 0.05
CA ALA A 144 -12.07 0.35 -0.63
C ALA A 144 -12.04 -0.05 -2.13
N GLY A 145 -10.87 -0.29 -2.73
CA GLY A 145 -10.72 -0.50 -4.17
C GLY A 145 -10.91 0.77 -5.00
N ASP A 146 -10.67 1.92 -4.41
CA ASP A 146 -10.86 3.25 -4.99
C ASP A 146 -9.51 3.92 -5.34
N THR A 147 -9.52 5.20 -5.70
CA THR A 147 -8.35 5.99 -6.06
C THR A 147 -8.11 7.13 -5.08
N ILE A 148 -6.87 7.62 -5.00
CA ILE A 148 -6.48 8.73 -4.10
C ILE A 148 -7.29 10.02 -4.35
N TRP A 149 -7.80 10.24 -5.55
CA TRP A 149 -8.64 11.39 -5.88
C TRP A 149 -9.98 11.38 -5.13
N ASN A 150 -10.41 10.21 -4.66
CA ASN A 150 -11.60 10.02 -3.84
C ASN A 150 -11.29 9.96 -2.33
N ALA A 151 -10.04 10.19 -1.92
CA ALA A 151 -9.65 10.17 -0.50
C ALA A 151 -10.54 11.05 0.42
N PRO A 152 -11.06 12.21 -0.01
CA PRO A 152 -11.99 12.99 0.82
C PRO A 152 -13.30 12.26 1.19
N ARG A 153 -13.64 11.16 0.52
CA ARG A 153 -14.80 10.29 0.89
C ARG A 153 -14.51 9.40 2.08
N TYR A 154 -13.25 9.28 2.49
CA TYR A 154 -12.77 8.43 3.58
C TYR A 154 -12.14 9.30 4.68
N PRO A 155 -12.92 10.20 5.32
CA PRO A 155 -12.39 11.14 6.28
C PRO A 155 -11.84 10.44 7.53
N PHE A 156 -10.75 10.95 8.04
CA PHE A 156 -10.14 10.50 9.29
C PHE A 156 -9.56 11.68 10.06
N ARG A 157 -9.31 11.47 11.34
CA ARG A 157 -8.57 12.41 12.19
C ARG A 157 -7.19 11.83 12.49
N TYR A 158 -6.17 12.69 12.37
CA TYR A 158 -4.81 12.37 12.82
C TYR A 158 -4.59 12.95 14.22
N ASN A 159 -4.09 12.13 15.13
CA ASN A 159 -3.69 12.56 16.45
C ASN A 159 -2.44 11.80 16.90
N ARG A 160 -1.28 12.48 16.88
CA ARG A 160 0.03 11.96 17.35
C ARG A 160 0.36 10.57 16.81
N GLY A 161 0.21 10.36 15.52
CA GLY A 161 0.50 9.09 14.85
C GLY A 161 -0.67 8.10 14.82
N HIS A 162 -1.76 8.39 15.53
CA HIS A 162 -2.98 7.61 15.50
C HIS A 162 -3.94 8.13 14.42
N ILE A 163 -4.59 7.23 13.70
CA ILE A 163 -5.61 7.52 12.68
C ILE A 163 -6.96 7.01 13.18
N GLU A 164 -7.92 7.91 13.27
CA GLU A 164 -9.31 7.64 13.62
C GLU A 164 -10.19 7.92 12.40
N CYS A 165 -10.80 6.89 11.83
CA CYS A 165 -11.73 7.05 10.70
C CYS A 165 -13.06 7.64 11.19
N LEU A 166 -13.67 8.54 10.39
CA LEU A 166 -14.83 9.33 10.77
C LEU A 166 -16.09 8.95 9.97
N TYR A 167 -16.23 7.70 9.55
CA TYR A 167 -17.36 7.20 8.79
C TYR A 167 -17.76 5.79 9.26
N ASP A 168 -19.04 5.42 9.01
CA ASP A 168 -19.58 4.14 9.43
C ASP A 168 -18.91 2.96 8.73
N LEU A 169 -18.77 1.83 9.45
CA LEU A 169 -18.13 0.61 8.96
C LEU A 169 -16.68 0.83 8.46
N ALA A 170 -16.04 1.88 8.96
CA ALA A 170 -14.67 2.18 8.60
C ALA A 170 -13.71 1.05 9.02
N PRO A 171 -12.66 0.78 8.23
CA PRO A 171 -11.63 -0.17 8.61
C PRO A 171 -10.79 0.37 9.77
N CYS A 172 -10.13 -0.54 10.48
CA CYS A 172 -9.01 -0.17 11.35
C CYS A 172 -7.83 0.32 10.49
N VAL A 173 -7.20 1.42 10.92
CA VAL A 173 -5.95 1.90 10.31
C VAL A 173 -4.83 1.83 11.33
N LYS A 174 -3.72 1.18 10.97
CA LYS A 174 -2.48 1.16 11.74
C LYS A 174 -1.35 1.78 10.95
N THR A 175 -0.62 2.69 11.59
CA THR A 175 0.59 3.28 11.02
C THR A 175 1.82 2.55 11.53
N PHE A 176 2.89 2.52 10.75
CA PHE A 176 4.15 1.85 11.10
C PHE A 176 5.34 2.48 10.38
N SER A 177 6.54 2.24 10.90
CA SER A 177 7.79 2.59 10.24
C SER A 177 8.46 1.32 9.72
N PRO A 178 8.40 1.05 8.40
CA PRO A 178 8.96 -0.19 7.84
C PRO A 178 10.49 -0.24 7.91
N MET A 179 11.15 0.90 7.78
CA MET A 179 12.60 1.07 7.89
C MET A 179 12.92 2.56 8.08
N PRO A 180 14.17 2.93 8.50
CA PRO A 180 14.55 4.33 8.65
C PRO A 180 14.26 5.18 7.41
N GLY A 181 13.62 6.33 7.59
CA GLY A 181 13.24 7.26 6.51
C GLY A 181 11.98 6.85 5.74
N TYR A 182 11.19 5.89 6.24
CA TYR A 182 9.93 5.45 5.64
C TYR A 182 8.77 5.48 6.63
N VAL A 183 7.59 5.70 6.10
CA VAL A 183 6.31 5.61 6.81
C VAL A 183 5.41 4.65 6.05
N GLY A 184 4.57 3.93 6.76
CA GLY A 184 3.53 3.09 6.18
C GLY A 184 2.23 3.13 6.96
N ALA A 185 1.16 2.74 6.31
CA ALA A 185 -0.14 2.52 6.92
C ALA A 185 -0.81 1.29 6.32
N VAL A 186 -1.60 0.59 7.13
CA VAL A 186 -2.43 -0.53 6.69
C VAL A 186 -3.86 -0.31 7.18
N ALA A 187 -4.82 -0.45 6.25
CA ALA A 187 -6.26 -0.41 6.51
C ALA A 187 -6.86 -1.80 6.31
N TYR A 188 -7.62 -2.30 7.28
CA TYR A 188 -8.20 -3.65 7.23
C TYR A 188 -9.53 -3.70 7.99
N THR A 189 -10.46 -4.52 7.52
CA THR A 189 -11.73 -4.81 8.20
C THR A 189 -11.50 -5.72 9.40
N ILE A 190 -12.10 -5.42 10.55
CA ILE A 190 -12.08 -6.28 11.76
C ILE A 190 -13.01 -7.49 11.59
#